data_a978dbd11f7ae4cc7ab4f5c518e3e96e
#
_entry.id   a978dbd11f7ae4cc7ab4f5c518e3e96e
#
_cell.length_a   1.000
_cell.length_b   1.000
_cell.length_c   1.000
_cell.angle_alpha   90.00
_cell.angle_beta   90.00
_cell.angle_gamma   90.00
#
_symmetry.space_group_name_H-M   'P 1'
#
loop_
_entity.id
_entity.type
_entity.pdbx_description
1 polymer ?
#
loop_
_entity_poly.entity_id
_entity_poly.type
_entity_poly.pdbx_seq_one_letter_code
_entity_poly.pdbx_strand_id
1 'polypeptide(L)'
;MLLLKQLLEEKKKMLPGLLLALLLGAGGVWALAAGEGFPHYNRYYTPGEYLKEVEQAMAENLPFSRQLSELAVQLKMAGGAKEFDGIFVGDDILIEDIGQPNQRQTEQNIQTLTQFSQSSRIPTYFMLLPTKCAIKQNELPAGVPLFNQKQFIEQTYNHLLGKATVVDVYPALFAKFEEDLYYKTSPSLTALGGYSVYEVLAQRLDNTPKPQEDFDIQYVTHNYYGPTYRRSTYQEISPDVIALYRYQKNNRTYTVICTRCCLSLYLSQLV
;
A
#
# COMPACT_ATOMS: atom_id res chain seq x y z
N MET A 1 13.34 -59.58 -13.72
CA MET A 1 13.59 -58.92 -12.43
C MET A 1 14.08 -57.48 -12.60
N LEU A 2 14.94 -57.16 -13.59
CA LEU A 2 15.42 -55.77 -13.89
C LEU A 2 14.30 -54.82 -14.35
N LEU A 3 13.43 -55.26 -15.27
CA LEU A 3 12.33 -54.48 -15.83
C LEU A 3 11.30 -54.05 -14.76
N LEU A 4 11.05 -54.91 -13.79
CA LEU A 4 10.13 -54.58 -12.68
C LEU A 4 10.70 -53.54 -11.73
N LYS A 5 12.02 -53.56 -11.51
CA LYS A 5 12.72 -52.51 -10.72
C LYS A 5 12.72 -51.14 -11.44
N GLN A 6 12.93 -51.09 -12.75
CA GLN A 6 12.84 -49.87 -13.54
C GLN A 6 11.44 -49.26 -13.52
N LEU A 7 10.39 -50.07 -13.70
CA LEU A 7 9.01 -49.59 -13.61
C LEU A 7 8.62 -49.09 -12.21
N LEU A 8 9.16 -49.67 -11.14
CA LEU A 8 8.93 -49.23 -9.80
C LEU A 8 9.68 -47.91 -9.49
N GLU A 9 10.88 -47.71 -10.03
CA GLU A 9 11.65 -46.46 -9.90
C GLU A 9 11.00 -45.29 -10.67
N GLU A 10 10.47 -45.53 -11.89
CA GLU A 10 9.71 -44.52 -12.63
C GLU A 10 8.39 -44.16 -11.94
N LYS A 11 7.65 -45.13 -11.39
CA LYS A 11 6.44 -44.85 -10.60
C LYS A 11 6.74 -44.08 -9.32
N LYS A 12 7.85 -44.35 -8.66
CA LYS A 12 8.29 -43.56 -7.49
C LYS A 12 8.61 -42.07 -7.84
N LYS A 13 9.13 -41.80 -9.02
CA LYS A 13 9.39 -40.44 -9.51
C LYS A 13 8.11 -39.69 -9.88
N MET A 14 7.08 -40.42 -10.34
CA MET A 14 5.78 -39.83 -10.68
C MET A 14 4.87 -39.63 -9.48
N LEU A 15 5.10 -40.33 -8.37
CA LEU A 15 4.26 -40.29 -7.17
C LEU A 15 4.12 -38.89 -6.56
N PRO A 16 5.20 -38.08 -6.42
CA PRO A 16 5.08 -36.71 -5.90
C PRO A 16 4.25 -35.80 -6.78
N GLY A 17 4.39 -35.93 -8.13
CA GLY A 17 3.59 -35.17 -9.09
C GLY A 17 2.11 -35.54 -9.06
N LEU A 18 1.81 -36.82 -8.92
CA LEU A 18 0.44 -37.31 -8.83
C LEU A 18 -0.23 -36.91 -7.50
N LEU A 19 0.53 -36.92 -6.41
CA LEU A 19 0.07 -36.45 -5.09
C LEU A 19 -0.20 -34.93 -5.12
N LEU A 20 0.68 -34.17 -5.76
CA LEU A 20 0.48 -32.72 -5.92
C LEU A 20 -0.76 -32.41 -6.79
N ALA A 21 -0.93 -33.13 -7.89
CA ALA A 21 -2.11 -32.99 -8.76
C ALA A 21 -3.42 -33.35 -8.03
N LEU A 22 -3.40 -34.39 -7.18
CA LEU A 22 -4.54 -34.78 -6.34
C LEU A 22 -4.83 -33.72 -5.26
N LEU A 23 -3.82 -33.18 -4.62
CA LEU A 23 -3.98 -32.10 -3.64
C LEU A 23 -4.55 -30.83 -4.27
N LEU A 24 -4.03 -30.44 -5.44
CA LEU A 24 -4.55 -29.28 -6.17
C LEU A 24 -5.98 -29.50 -6.66
N GLY A 25 -6.30 -30.70 -7.16
CA GLY A 25 -7.65 -31.07 -7.59
C GLY A 25 -8.64 -31.09 -6.42
N ALA A 26 -8.27 -31.68 -5.31
CA ALA A 26 -9.09 -31.71 -4.10
C ALA A 26 -9.27 -30.32 -3.48
N GLY A 27 -8.21 -29.50 -3.48
CA GLY A 27 -8.25 -28.09 -3.06
C GLY A 27 -9.18 -27.26 -3.94
N GLY A 28 -9.13 -27.44 -5.27
CA GLY A 28 -10.01 -26.76 -6.20
C GLY A 28 -11.49 -27.14 -6.00
N VAL A 29 -11.77 -28.45 -5.82
CA VAL A 29 -13.13 -28.91 -5.50
C VAL A 29 -13.61 -28.36 -4.15
N TRP A 30 -12.74 -28.32 -3.15
CA TRP A 30 -13.05 -27.74 -1.85
C TRP A 30 -13.36 -26.24 -1.95
N ALA A 31 -12.55 -25.47 -2.68
CA ALA A 31 -12.75 -24.04 -2.90
C ALA A 31 -14.09 -23.76 -3.59
N LEU A 32 -14.47 -24.58 -4.58
CA LEU A 32 -15.77 -24.49 -5.25
C LEU A 32 -16.94 -24.89 -4.33
N ALA A 33 -16.73 -25.86 -3.42
CA ALA A 33 -17.76 -26.33 -2.51
C ALA A 33 -17.97 -25.39 -1.31
N ALA A 34 -16.93 -24.68 -0.88
CA ALA A 34 -17.00 -23.73 0.21
C ALA A 34 -17.86 -22.48 -0.10
N GLY A 35 -18.06 -22.17 -1.40
CA GLY A 35 -19.12 -21.28 -1.90
C GLY A 35 -19.12 -19.82 -1.45
N GLU A 36 -18.34 -19.46 -0.46
CA GLU A 36 -18.29 -18.11 0.10
C GLU A 36 -17.10 -17.34 -0.50
N GLY A 37 -17.39 -16.26 -1.20
CA GLY A 37 -16.36 -15.32 -1.68
C GLY A 37 -16.05 -15.34 -3.18
N PHE A 38 -16.71 -16.15 -3.98
CA PHE A 38 -16.52 -16.08 -5.43
C PHE A 38 -17.21 -14.87 -6.04
N PRO A 39 -16.54 -14.12 -6.91
CA PRO A 39 -17.13 -12.97 -7.57
C PRO A 39 -18.30 -13.39 -8.46
N HIS A 40 -19.42 -12.67 -8.36
CA HIS A 40 -20.53 -12.86 -9.28
C HIS A 40 -20.25 -12.14 -10.60
N TYR A 41 -20.33 -12.86 -11.73
CA TYR A 41 -20.21 -12.23 -13.03
C TYR A 41 -21.28 -11.14 -13.20
N ASN A 42 -20.84 -9.95 -13.52
CA ASN A 42 -21.70 -8.84 -13.80
C ASN A 42 -21.24 -8.16 -15.11
N ARG A 43 -22.16 -7.43 -15.78
CA ARG A 43 -21.91 -6.79 -17.09
C ARG A 43 -20.79 -5.75 -17.11
N TYR A 44 -20.27 -5.36 -15.97
CA TYR A 44 -19.18 -4.39 -15.85
C TYR A 44 -17.78 -5.04 -15.93
N TYR A 45 -17.71 -6.38 -15.87
CA TYR A 45 -16.46 -7.12 -16.02
C TYR A 45 -16.19 -7.46 -17.47
N THR A 46 -14.97 -7.23 -17.93
CA THR A 46 -14.49 -7.94 -19.11
C THR A 46 -14.25 -9.41 -18.72
N PRO A 47 -14.35 -10.36 -19.69
CA PRO A 47 -14.08 -11.78 -19.40
C PRO A 47 -12.71 -12.02 -18.74
N GLY A 48 -11.69 -11.24 -19.13
CA GLY A 48 -10.34 -11.34 -18.55
C GLY A 48 -10.23 -10.85 -17.11
N GLU A 49 -10.96 -9.78 -16.76
CA GLU A 49 -11.03 -9.28 -15.39
C GLU A 49 -11.76 -10.24 -14.46
N TYR A 50 -12.89 -10.77 -14.93
CA TYR A 50 -13.63 -11.79 -14.19
C TYR A 50 -12.81 -13.04 -13.90
N LEU A 51 -12.07 -13.54 -14.90
CA LEU A 51 -11.21 -14.71 -14.72
C LEU A 51 -10.10 -14.45 -13.70
N LYS A 52 -9.51 -13.26 -13.66
CA LYS A 52 -8.51 -12.90 -12.65
C LYS A 52 -9.10 -12.87 -11.24
N GLU A 53 -10.30 -12.32 -11.08
CA GLU A 53 -10.96 -12.31 -9.77
C GLU A 53 -11.35 -13.73 -9.31
N VAL A 54 -11.79 -14.59 -10.23
CA VAL A 54 -12.06 -16.01 -9.93
C VAL A 54 -10.77 -16.72 -9.52
N GLU A 55 -9.68 -16.50 -10.26
CA GLU A 55 -8.36 -17.09 -9.95
C GLU A 55 -7.87 -16.64 -8.55
N GLN A 56 -8.02 -15.36 -8.24
CA GLN A 56 -7.68 -14.81 -6.93
C GLN A 56 -8.55 -15.41 -5.83
N ALA A 57 -9.87 -15.45 -6.02
CA ALA A 57 -10.79 -16.06 -5.07
C ALA A 57 -10.50 -17.55 -4.86
N MET A 58 -10.13 -18.28 -5.91
CA MET A 58 -9.71 -19.67 -5.79
C MET A 58 -8.42 -19.79 -4.97
N ALA A 59 -7.43 -18.96 -5.23
CA ALA A 59 -6.16 -18.96 -4.50
C ALA A 59 -6.36 -18.66 -3.01
N GLU A 60 -7.20 -17.69 -2.68
CA GLU A 60 -7.50 -17.31 -1.29
C GLU A 60 -8.27 -18.40 -0.52
N ASN A 61 -9.15 -19.15 -1.21
CA ASN A 61 -9.96 -20.21 -0.60
C ASN A 61 -9.27 -21.60 -0.58
N LEU A 62 -8.05 -21.73 -1.11
CA LEU A 62 -7.30 -22.98 -0.99
C LEU A 62 -6.91 -23.23 0.48
N PRO A 63 -7.10 -24.46 0.99
CA PRO A 63 -6.62 -24.83 2.31
C PRO A 63 -5.09 -24.63 2.37
N PHE A 64 -4.61 -24.00 3.45
CA PHE A 64 -3.19 -23.65 3.62
C PHE A 64 -2.63 -22.62 2.61
N SER A 65 -3.48 -21.88 1.89
CA SER A 65 -3.05 -20.87 0.91
C SER A 65 -2.03 -19.89 1.49
N ARG A 66 -2.29 -19.41 2.70
CA ARG A 66 -1.38 -18.50 3.40
C ARG A 66 -0.03 -19.15 3.69
N GLN A 67 0.01 -20.36 4.24
CA GLN A 67 1.25 -21.07 4.54
C GLN A 67 2.05 -21.38 3.28
N LEU A 68 1.37 -21.74 2.18
CA LEU A 68 2.00 -21.96 0.89
C LEU A 68 2.59 -20.67 0.31
N SER A 69 1.89 -19.54 0.44
CA SER A 69 2.38 -18.24 0.02
C SER A 69 3.59 -17.78 0.86
N GLU A 70 3.52 -17.96 2.18
CA GLU A 70 4.64 -17.67 3.09
C GLU A 70 5.88 -18.52 2.73
N LEU A 71 5.71 -19.81 2.49
CA LEU A 71 6.78 -20.69 2.06
C LEU A 71 7.35 -20.28 0.69
N ALA A 72 6.51 -19.91 -0.26
CA ALA A 72 6.93 -19.44 -1.57
C ALA A 72 7.77 -18.16 -1.47
N VAL A 73 7.37 -17.22 -0.62
CA VAL A 73 8.14 -16.00 -0.35
C VAL A 73 9.48 -16.34 0.30
N GLN A 74 9.52 -17.21 1.31
CA GLN A 74 10.78 -17.64 1.93
C GLN A 74 11.74 -18.30 0.93
N LEU A 75 11.24 -19.16 0.04
CA LEU A 75 12.05 -19.81 -1.00
C LEU A 75 12.61 -18.78 -2.02
N LYS A 76 11.80 -17.81 -2.43
CA LYS A 76 12.25 -16.71 -3.30
C LYS A 76 13.31 -15.86 -2.61
N MET A 77 13.13 -15.53 -1.33
CA MET A 77 14.12 -14.78 -0.52
C MET A 77 15.43 -15.55 -0.40
N ALA A 78 15.37 -16.85 -0.10
CA ALA A 78 16.54 -17.71 -0.05
C ALA A 78 17.27 -17.76 -1.42
N GLY A 79 16.54 -17.58 -2.53
CA GLY A 79 17.09 -17.40 -3.88
C GLY A 79 17.60 -15.99 -4.18
N GLY A 80 17.57 -15.06 -3.22
CA GLY A 80 18.04 -13.68 -3.38
C GLY A 80 17.03 -12.70 -3.97
N ALA A 81 15.76 -13.09 -4.15
CA ALA A 81 14.72 -12.16 -4.59
C ALA A 81 14.41 -11.14 -3.47
N LYS A 82 14.24 -9.88 -3.85
CA LYS A 82 13.88 -8.77 -2.95
C LYS A 82 12.59 -8.07 -3.37
N GLU A 83 11.83 -8.70 -4.25
CA GLU A 83 10.56 -8.17 -4.76
C GLU A 83 9.53 -9.29 -4.88
N PHE A 84 8.29 -9.02 -4.43
CA PHE A 84 7.13 -9.91 -4.47
C PHE A 84 5.88 -9.09 -4.77
N ASP A 85 5.23 -9.39 -5.89
CA ASP A 85 3.96 -8.75 -6.31
C ASP A 85 3.99 -7.21 -6.24
N GLY A 86 5.08 -6.61 -6.74
CA GLY A 86 5.29 -5.17 -6.71
C GLY A 86 5.61 -4.61 -5.31
N ILE A 87 6.00 -5.47 -4.37
CA ILE A 87 6.46 -5.06 -3.04
C ILE A 87 7.95 -5.39 -2.93
N PHE A 88 8.76 -4.37 -2.73
CA PHE A 88 10.18 -4.50 -2.43
C PHE A 88 10.40 -4.67 -0.94
N VAL A 89 11.33 -5.54 -0.59
CA VAL A 89 11.80 -5.75 0.79
C VAL A 89 13.12 -5.01 0.95
N GLY A 90 13.08 -3.92 1.72
CA GLY A 90 14.24 -3.16 2.16
C GLY A 90 14.77 -3.64 3.52
N ASP A 91 15.61 -2.82 4.15
CA ASP A 91 16.09 -3.09 5.51
C ASP A 91 15.01 -2.70 6.52
N ASP A 92 14.27 -3.70 7.01
CA ASP A 92 13.13 -3.56 7.92
C ASP A 92 12.01 -2.62 7.39
N ILE A 93 11.79 -2.62 6.09
CA ILE A 93 10.74 -1.82 5.44
C ILE A 93 10.19 -2.51 4.19
N LEU A 94 8.87 -2.42 3.97
CA LEU A 94 8.20 -2.89 2.76
C LEU A 94 7.79 -1.69 1.92
N ILE A 95 8.22 -1.65 0.67
CA ILE A 95 7.98 -0.53 -0.25
C ILE A 95 7.19 -1.02 -1.46
N GLU A 96 6.01 -0.43 -1.69
CA GLU A 96 5.18 -0.77 -2.85
C GLU A 96 5.63 0.02 -4.08
N ASP A 97 5.81 -0.68 -5.20
CA ASP A 97 5.91 -0.03 -6.50
C ASP A 97 4.51 0.34 -7.00
N ILE A 98 4.30 1.62 -7.28
CA ILE A 98 3.02 2.10 -7.83
C ILE A 98 2.97 2.02 -9.36
N GLY A 99 4.09 1.70 -10.00
CA GLY A 99 4.21 1.69 -11.44
C GLY A 99 3.98 3.05 -12.11
N GLN A 100 3.89 3.05 -13.43
CA GLN A 100 3.63 4.27 -14.19
C GLN A 100 2.12 4.57 -14.24
N PRO A 101 1.68 5.81 -13.90
CA PRO A 101 0.27 6.18 -13.97
C PRO A 101 -0.24 6.19 -15.41
N ASN A 102 -1.53 5.91 -15.58
CA ASN A 102 -2.17 5.99 -16.90
C ASN A 102 -2.22 7.46 -17.36
N GLN A 103 -1.52 7.76 -18.44
CA GLN A 103 -1.38 9.13 -18.95
C GLN A 103 -2.73 9.77 -19.28
N ARG A 104 -3.61 9.06 -20.01
CA ARG A 104 -4.93 9.56 -20.40
C ARG A 104 -5.79 9.92 -19.19
N GLN A 105 -5.80 9.05 -18.17
CA GLN A 105 -6.53 9.30 -16.94
C GLN A 105 -5.94 10.47 -16.16
N THR A 106 -4.62 10.58 -16.12
CA THR A 106 -3.91 11.71 -15.49
C THR A 106 -4.29 13.03 -16.14
N GLU A 107 -4.26 13.11 -17.49
CA GLU A 107 -4.64 14.30 -18.22
C GLU A 107 -6.11 14.69 -17.96
N GLN A 108 -7.03 13.74 -17.96
CA GLN A 108 -8.43 13.96 -17.63
C GLN A 108 -8.62 14.49 -16.19
N ASN A 109 -7.91 13.93 -15.24
CA ASN A 109 -7.95 14.36 -13.84
C ASN A 109 -7.43 15.79 -13.69
N ILE A 110 -6.31 16.14 -14.34
CA ILE A 110 -5.75 17.50 -14.33
C ILE A 110 -6.72 18.51 -14.97
N GLN A 111 -7.36 18.14 -16.08
CA GLN A 111 -8.37 18.97 -16.71
C GLN A 111 -9.57 19.22 -15.79
N THR A 112 -10.08 18.18 -15.14
CA THR A 112 -11.20 18.26 -14.21
C THR A 112 -10.87 19.17 -13.02
N LEU A 113 -9.69 18.99 -12.42
CA LEU A 113 -9.20 19.83 -11.33
C LEU A 113 -9.03 21.29 -11.75
N THR A 114 -8.52 21.52 -12.95
CA THR A 114 -8.39 22.86 -13.53
C THR A 114 -9.76 23.54 -13.67
N GLN A 115 -10.73 22.86 -14.28
CA GLN A 115 -12.08 23.37 -14.46
C GLN A 115 -12.74 23.67 -13.12
N PHE A 116 -12.61 22.77 -12.15
CA PHE A 116 -13.12 22.97 -10.80
C PHE A 116 -12.53 24.22 -10.16
N SER A 117 -11.20 24.36 -10.19
CA SER A 117 -10.51 25.50 -9.59
C SER A 117 -10.90 26.83 -10.22
N GLN A 118 -11.05 26.86 -11.55
CA GLN A 118 -11.45 28.07 -12.29
C GLN A 118 -12.93 28.43 -12.09
N SER A 119 -13.79 27.44 -11.91
CA SER A 119 -15.24 27.66 -11.67
C SER A 119 -15.56 27.96 -10.20
N SER A 120 -14.68 27.55 -9.30
CA SER A 120 -14.85 27.77 -7.85
C SER A 120 -14.57 29.22 -7.48
N ARG A 121 -15.41 29.77 -6.60
CA ARG A 121 -15.16 31.07 -5.96
C ARG A 121 -14.30 30.97 -4.69
N ILE A 122 -13.93 29.73 -4.33
CA ILE A 122 -13.15 29.41 -3.13
C ILE A 122 -11.71 29.16 -3.56
N PRO A 123 -10.69 29.75 -2.89
CA PRO A 123 -9.30 29.46 -3.18
C PRO A 123 -9.02 27.94 -3.12
N THR A 124 -8.49 27.40 -4.22
CA THR A 124 -8.23 25.97 -4.33
C THR A 124 -6.74 25.70 -4.18
N TYR A 125 -6.38 24.88 -3.20
CA TYR A 125 -5.03 24.40 -2.96
C TYR A 125 -4.91 22.97 -3.44
N PHE A 126 -3.86 22.68 -4.16
CA PHE A 126 -3.60 21.35 -4.71
C PHE A 126 -2.25 20.84 -4.24
N MET A 127 -2.25 19.64 -3.69
CA MET A 127 -1.07 19.00 -3.13
C MET A 127 -1.02 17.53 -3.56
N LEU A 128 0.11 17.10 -4.13
CA LEU A 128 0.43 15.70 -4.39
C LEU A 128 1.40 15.21 -3.31
N LEU A 129 0.98 14.17 -2.60
CA LEU A 129 1.85 13.48 -1.65
C LEU A 129 2.72 12.47 -2.42
N PRO A 130 4.05 12.55 -2.32
CA PRO A 130 4.91 11.50 -2.84
C PRO A 130 4.63 10.19 -2.09
N THR A 131 4.85 9.07 -2.75
CA THR A 131 4.73 7.77 -2.09
C THR A 131 6.00 7.44 -1.33
N LYS A 132 5.91 6.43 -0.46
CA LYS A 132 7.07 5.89 0.26
C LYS A 132 8.21 5.51 -0.70
N CYS A 133 7.87 4.91 -1.85
CA CYS A 133 8.83 4.53 -2.90
C CYS A 133 9.63 5.73 -3.42
N ALA A 134 9.02 6.92 -3.52
CA ALA A 134 9.70 8.12 -4.00
C ALA A 134 10.63 8.76 -2.95
N ILE A 135 10.34 8.59 -1.68
CA ILE A 135 11.10 9.20 -0.58
C ILE A 135 12.20 8.27 -0.07
N LYS A 136 11.90 6.97 0.05
CA LYS A 136 12.80 5.93 0.59
C LYS A 136 13.56 5.16 -0.51
N GLN A 137 14.00 5.86 -1.57
CA GLN A 137 14.67 5.21 -2.71
C GLN A 137 15.98 4.50 -2.33
N ASN A 138 16.67 4.98 -1.30
CA ASN A 138 17.90 4.38 -0.76
C ASN A 138 17.68 3.01 -0.10
N GLU A 139 16.45 2.71 0.30
CA GLU A 139 16.05 1.41 0.88
C GLU A 139 15.75 0.35 -0.19
N LEU A 140 15.67 0.76 -1.45
CA LEU A 140 15.34 -0.14 -2.55
C LEU A 140 16.58 -0.89 -3.06
N PRO A 141 16.40 -2.10 -3.59
CA PRO A 141 17.48 -2.80 -4.28
C PRO A 141 18.07 -1.97 -5.42
N ALA A 142 19.38 -2.05 -5.61
CA ALA A 142 20.06 -1.32 -6.69
C ALA A 142 19.53 -1.74 -8.07
N GLY A 143 19.30 -0.76 -8.95
CA GLY A 143 18.92 -1.01 -10.35
C GLY A 143 17.42 -1.25 -10.57
N VAL A 144 16.58 -1.06 -9.58
CA VAL A 144 15.12 -1.12 -9.75
C VAL A 144 14.66 0.02 -10.65
N PRO A 145 13.96 -0.25 -11.77
CA PRO A 145 13.43 0.79 -12.65
C PRO A 145 12.20 1.43 -12.02
N LEU A 146 12.42 2.54 -11.30
CA LEU A 146 11.34 3.27 -10.65
C LEU A 146 10.72 4.31 -11.55
N PHE A 147 9.41 4.51 -11.42
CA PHE A 147 8.73 5.66 -11.98
C PHE A 147 9.21 6.96 -11.31
N ASN A 148 9.63 7.94 -12.12
CA ASN A 148 10.12 9.23 -11.61
C ASN A 148 8.97 10.10 -11.10
N GLN A 149 8.56 9.86 -9.84
CA GLN A 149 7.46 10.60 -9.22
C GLN A 149 7.78 12.08 -9.03
N LYS A 150 9.04 12.44 -8.77
CA LYS A 150 9.43 13.85 -8.64
C LYS A 150 9.12 14.63 -9.92
N GLN A 151 9.57 14.11 -11.03
CA GLN A 151 9.32 14.73 -12.34
C GLN A 151 7.81 14.80 -12.66
N PHE A 152 7.07 13.76 -12.33
CA PHE A 152 5.62 13.72 -12.51
C PHE A 152 4.89 14.78 -11.67
N ILE A 153 5.28 14.97 -10.42
CA ILE A 153 4.74 16.00 -9.51
C ILE A 153 5.05 17.39 -10.08
N GLU A 154 6.30 17.65 -10.47
CA GLU A 154 6.72 18.91 -11.05
C GLU A 154 5.95 19.24 -12.34
N GLN A 155 5.79 18.28 -13.24
CA GLN A 155 5.01 18.45 -14.48
C GLN A 155 3.53 18.73 -14.17
N THR A 156 2.94 18.02 -13.21
CA THR A 156 1.55 18.25 -12.81
C THR A 156 1.36 19.65 -12.23
N TYR A 157 2.27 20.10 -11.39
CA TYR A 157 2.23 21.45 -10.84
C TYR A 157 2.38 22.53 -11.91
N ASN A 158 3.25 22.31 -12.90
CA ASN A 158 3.39 23.22 -14.03
C ASN A 158 2.09 23.36 -14.84
N HIS A 159 1.31 22.31 -15.01
CA HIS A 159 -0.01 22.37 -15.66
C HIS A 159 -1.05 23.16 -14.85
N LEU A 160 -0.90 23.23 -13.53
CA LEU A 160 -1.81 23.92 -12.62
C LEU A 160 -1.40 25.38 -12.32
N LEU A 161 -0.23 25.82 -12.80
CA LEU A 161 0.23 27.19 -12.60
C LEU A 161 -0.78 28.21 -13.11
N GLY A 162 -1.12 29.19 -12.28
CA GLY A 162 -2.12 30.23 -12.56
C GLY A 162 -3.58 29.76 -12.51
N LYS A 163 -3.83 28.48 -12.23
CA LYS A 163 -5.17 27.89 -12.16
C LYS A 163 -5.54 27.45 -10.74
N ALA A 164 -4.58 26.93 -10.00
CA ALA A 164 -4.72 26.56 -8.60
C ALA A 164 -3.44 26.91 -7.83
N THR A 165 -3.55 27.04 -6.53
CA THR A 165 -2.38 27.20 -5.65
C THR A 165 -1.78 25.83 -5.36
N VAL A 166 -0.57 25.58 -5.84
CA VAL A 166 0.13 24.31 -5.58
C VAL A 166 0.89 24.35 -4.25
N VAL A 167 0.87 23.24 -3.55
CA VAL A 167 1.60 23.00 -2.30
C VAL A 167 2.58 21.87 -2.53
N ASP A 168 3.86 22.18 -2.69
CA ASP A 168 4.90 21.19 -2.93
C ASP A 168 5.51 20.72 -1.61
N VAL A 169 5.20 19.51 -1.23
CA VAL A 169 5.70 18.86 -0.01
C VAL A 169 6.87 17.91 -0.28
N TYR A 170 7.18 17.64 -1.56
CA TYR A 170 8.24 16.70 -1.92
C TYR A 170 9.61 17.10 -1.31
N PRO A 171 10.07 18.36 -1.43
CA PRO A 171 11.37 18.76 -0.89
C PRO A 171 11.46 18.60 0.63
N ALA A 172 10.38 18.92 1.35
CA ALA A 172 10.35 18.82 2.80
C ALA A 172 10.40 17.37 3.29
N LEU A 173 9.65 16.46 2.64
CA LEU A 173 9.69 15.04 2.98
C LEU A 173 11.02 14.41 2.54
N PHE A 174 11.55 14.79 1.40
CA PHE A 174 12.82 14.26 0.91
C PHE A 174 14.01 14.72 1.77
N ALA A 175 13.97 15.95 2.32
CA ALA A 175 15.01 16.43 3.24
C ALA A 175 15.09 15.64 4.54
N LYS A 176 14.00 14.96 4.92
CA LYS A 176 13.88 14.14 6.13
C LYS A 176 13.79 12.64 5.78
N PHE A 177 14.35 12.20 4.66
CA PHE A 177 14.19 10.83 4.14
C PHE A 177 14.71 9.75 5.10
N GLU A 178 15.63 10.07 5.99
CA GLU A 178 16.14 9.14 7.01
C GLU A 178 15.17 8.94 8.19
N GLU A 179 14.23 9.87 8.39
CA GLU A 179 13.26 9.78 9.47
C GLU A 179 12.11 8.82 9.13
N ASP A 180 11.37 8.34 10.13
CA ASP A 180 10.22 7.45 9.99
C ASP A 180 8.97 8.19 9.51
N LEU A 181 9.04 8.80 8.32
CA LEU A 181 7.93 9.54 7.73
C LEU A 181 6.79 8.64 7.23
N TYR A 182 7.09 7.39 6.91
CA TYR A 182 6.14 6.37 6.47
C TYR A 182 6.21 5.15 7.37
N TYR A 183 5.06 4.49 7.57
CA TYR A 183 5.05 3.22 8.25
C TYR A 183 5.84 2.16 7.46
N LYS A 184 6.56 1.29 8.15
CA LYS A 184 7.34 0.21 7.54
C LYS A 184 6.45 -0.78 6.77
N THR A 185 5.30 -1.10 7.36
CA THR A 185 4.36 -2.13 6.91
C THR A 185 3.14 -1.59 6.17
N SER A 186 3.07 -0.27 5.93
CA SER A 186 1.98 0.43 5.25
C SER A 186 2.52 1.51 4.30
N PRO A 187 1.80 1.85 3.20
CA PRO A 187 2.19 2.95 2.34
C PRO A 187 1.89 4.34 2.95
N SER A 188 1.22 4.39 4.09
CA SER A 188 0.75 5.62 4.72
C SER A 188 1.85 6.37 5.45
N LEU A 189 1.69 7.69 5.55
CA LEU A 189 2.52 8.53 6.41
C LEU A 189 2.30 8.18 7.89
N THR A 190 3.35 8.26 8.68
CA THR A 190 3.29 8.29 10.15
C THR A 190 2.74 9.63 10.64
N ALA A 191 2.52 9.78 11.94
CA ALA A 191 2.18 11.07 12.52
C ALA A 191 3.29 12.13 12.28
N LEU A 192 4.55 11.71 12.30
CA LEU A 192 5.70 12.57 11.99
C LEU A 192 5.69 13.02 10.52
N GLY A 193 5.44 12.08 9.59
CA GLY A 193 5.29 12.42 8.17
C GLY A 193 4.11 13.36 7.93
N GLY A 194 2.98 13.12 8.59
CA GLY A 194 1.83 14.02 8.56
C GLY A 194 2.12 15.39 9.12
N TYR A 195 2.90 15.48 10.20
CA TYR A 195 3.33 16.75 10.77
C TYR A 195 4.25 17.53 9.80
N SER A 196 5.18 16.85 9.12
CA SER A 196 6.02 17.49 8.10
C SER A 196 5.23 18.07 6.93
N VAL A 197 4.16 17.36 6.49
CA VAL A 197 3.22 17.88 5.49
C VAL A 197 2.45 19.09 6.02
N TYR A 198 1.99 19.03 7.28
CA TYR A 198 1.29 20.14 7.94
C TYR A 198 2.14 21.40 8.00
N GLU A 199 3.43 21.30 8.31
CA GLU A 199 4.35 22.46 8.36
C GLU A 199 4.35 23.22 7.02
N VAL A 200 4.49 22.51 5.89
CA VAL A 200 4.49 23.09 4.55
C VAL A 200 3.13 23.71 4.21
N LEU A 201 2.04 22.98 4.51
CA LEU A 201 0.68 23.46 4.24
C LEU A 201 0.36 24.71 5.05
N ALA A 202 0.71 24.75 6.34
CA ALA A 202 0.47 25.90 7.20
C ALA A 202 1.17 27.15 6.65
N GLN A 203 2.45 27.02 6.27
CA GLN A 203 3.20 28.12 5.64
C GLN A 203 2.55 28.58 4.34
N ARG A 204 2.06 27.66 3.52
CA ARG A 204 1.41 28.00 2.25
C ARG A 204 0.06 28.70 2.42
N LEU A 205 -0.57 28.50 3.57
CA LEU A 205 -1.80 29.17 4.00
C LEU A 205 -1.54 30.45 4.79
N ASP A 206 -0.32 30.99 4.75
CA ASP A 206 0.14 32.18 5.49
C ASP A 206 -0.06 32.04 7.01
N ASN A 207 -0.04 30.80 7.52
CA ASN A 207 -0.10 30.51 8.94
C ASN A 207 1.27 30.06 9.47
N THR A 208 1.59 30.46 10.69
CA THR A 208 2.74 29.91 11.40
C THR A 208 2.44 28.51 11.85
N PRO A 209 3.20 27.47 11.41
CA PRO A 209 2.99 26.12 11.89
C PRO A 209 3.21 26.06 13.40
N LYS A 210 2.40 25.23 14.08
CA LYS A 210 2.59 24.99 15.50
C LYS A 210 3.84 24.11 15.68
N PRO A 211 4.75 24.49 16.58
CA PRO A 211 5.97 23.74 16.83
C PRO A 211 5.63 22.35 17.42
N GLN A 212 6.49 21.36 17.17
CA GLN A 212 6.22 19.97 17.56
C GLN A 212 6.10 19.79 19.08
N GLU A 213 6.79 20.63 19.87
CA GLU A 213 6.72 20.62 21.33
C GLU A 213 5.36 21.07 21.89
N ASP A 214 4.51 21.70 21.08
CA ASP A 214 3.14 22.03 21.46
C ASP A 214 2.17 20.82 21.34
N PHE A 215 2.67 19.68 20.88
CA PHE A 215 1.88 18.46 20.72
C PHE A 215 2.23 17.43 21.81
N ASP A 216 1.20 16.86 22.40
CA ASP A 216 1.30 15.67 23.24
C ASP A 216 1.34 14.43 22.31
N ILE A 217 2.42 13.68 22.34
CA ILE A 217 2.62 12.50 21.51
C ILE A 217 2.17 11.27 22.30
N GLN A 218 1.06 10.68 21.89
CA GLN A 218 0.48 9.50 22.52
C GLN A 218 0.72 8.26 21.65
N TYR A 219 1.38 7.26 22.21
CA TYR A 219 1.60 5.98 21.55
C TYR A 219 0.40 5.06 21.76
N VAL A 220 -0.32 4.76 20.67
CA VAL A 220 -1.55 3.96 20.70
C VAL A 220 -1.22 2.46 20.71
N THR A 221 -0.26 2.06 19.90
CA THR A 221 0.20 0.67 19.82
C THR A 221 1.63 0.60 19.29
N HIS A 222 2.37 -0.41 19.75
CA HIS A 222 3.70 -0.77 19.27
C HIS A 222 3.67 -2.05 18.43
N ASN A 223 2.49 -2.53 18.06
CA ASN A 223 2.33 -3.81 17.35
C ASN A 223 1.32 -3.65 16.20
N TYR A 224 1.61 -2.73 15.28
CA TYR A 224 0.78 -2.53 14.11
C TYR A 224 1.42 -3.14 12.86
N TYR A 225 0.65 -3.96 12.15
CA TYR A 225 1.00 -4.48 10.84
C TYR A 225 0.01 -3.99 9.80
N GLY A 226 0.50 -3.19 8.86
CA GLY A 226 -0.30 -2.52 7.84
C GLY A 226 -0.70 -3.40 6.67
N PRO A 227 -1.40 -2.81 5.69
CA PRO A 227 -1.91 -3.54 4.52
C PRO A 227 -0.80 -4.11 3.62
N THR A 228 0.34 -3.43 3.49
CA THR A 228 1.48 -3.92 2.69
C THR A 228 2.03 -5.23 3.26
N TYR A 229 2.17 -5.31 4.60
CA TYR A 229 2.58 -6.54 5.27
C TYR A 229 1.61 -7.69 4.99
N ARG A 230 0.30 -7.43 5.15
CA ARG A 230 -0.72 -8.47 4.92
C ARG A 230 -0.72 -9.00 3.49
N ARG A 231 -0.43 -8.13 2.51
CA ARG A 231 -0.36 -8.48 1.09
C ARG A 231 0.94 -9.17 0.72
N SER A 232 2.07 -8.78 1.31
CA SER A 232 3.39 -9.33 0.97
C SER A 232 3.61 -10.77 1.42
N THR A 233 2.86 -11.24 2.42
CA THR A 233 3.10 -12.51 3.15
C THR A 233 4.53 -12.65 3.71
N TYR A 234 5.32 -11.56 3.70
CA TYR A 234 6.65 -11.49 4.29
C TYR A 234 6.56 -11.23 5.79
N GLN A 235 7.16 -12.11 6.62
CA GLN A 235 6.97 -12.07 8.07
C GLN A 235 8.16 -11.51 8.85
N GLU A 236 9.34 -11.45 8.24
CA GLU A 236 10.58 -11.01 8.90
C GLU A 236 10.71 -9.48 8.88
N ILE A 237 9.71 -8.79 9.43
CA ILE A 237 9.68 -7.33 9.56
C ILE A 237 9.15 -6.94 10.92
N SER A 238 9.72 -5.88 11.51
CA SER A 238 9.25 -5.38 12.79
C SER A 238 7.92 -4.62 12.65
N PRO A 239 7.06 -4.65 13.69
CA PRO A 239 5.81 -3.91 13.68
C PRO A 239 6.05 -2.40 13.70
N ASP A 240 5.07 -1.67 13.20
CA ASP A 240 5.00 -0.22 13.31
C ASP A 240 4.47 0.24 14.67
N VAL A 241 4.84 1.46 15.03
CA VAL A 241 4.31 2.19 16.17
C VAL A 241 3.31 3.23 15.68
N ILE A 242 2.06 3.15 16.15
CA ILE A 242 1.08 4.21 15.88
C ILE A 242 1.15 5.24 16.98
N ALA A 243 1.46 6.47 16.59
CA ALA A 243 1.44 7.64 17.47
C ALA A 243 0.36 8.65 17.03
N LEU A 244 -0.21 9.36 17.98
CA LEU A 244 -1.13 10.47 17.77
C LEU A 244 -0.47 11.75 18.29
N TYR A 245 -0.49 12.79 17.44
CA TYR A 245 -0.03 14.13 17.79
C TYR A 245 -1.24 14.97 18.20
N ARG A 246 -1.42 15.19 19.49
CA ARG A 246 -2.53 15.96 20.04
C ARG A 246 -2.05 17.35 20.44
N TYR A 247 -2.59 18.40 19.80
CA TYR A 247 -2.24 19.78 20.12
C TYR A 247 -2.74 20.16 21.53
N GLN A 248 -1.83 20.43 22.44
CA GLN A 248 -2.13 20.66 23.87
C GLN A 248 -2.95 21.93 24.15
N LYS A 249 -2.76 22.97 23.33
CA LYS A 249 -3.43 24.27 23.53
C LYS A 249 -4.84 24.35 22.93
N ASN A 250 -5.38 23.22 22.45
CA ASN A 250 -6.69 23.19 21.82
C ASN A 250 -7.75 22.63 22.78
N ASN A 251 -8.56 23.49 23.35
CA ASN A 251 -9.70 23.11 24.20
C ASN A 251 -10.97 22.77 23.39
N ARG A 252 -10.88 22.64 22.07
CA ARG A 252 -12.04 22.32 21.23
C ARG A 252 -12.23 20.82 21.11
N THR A 253 -13.41 20.37 21.43
CA THR A 253 -13.83 18.98 21.18
C THR A 253 -14.37 18.87 19.75
N TYR A 254 -13.86 17.91 18.99
CA TYR A 254 -14.33 17.63 17.64
C TYR A 254 -15.04 16.28 17.63
N THR A 255 -16.22 16.25 17.02
CA THR A 255 -16.92 14.98 16.75
C THR A 255 -16.70 14.61 15.28
N VAL A 256 -16.05 13.48 15.03
CA VAL A 256 -15.89 12.94 13.69
C VAL A 256 -17.00 11.92 13.45
N ILE A 257 -17.89 12.22 12.50
CA ILE A 257 -18.95 11.29 12.09
C ILE A 257 -18.48 10.61 10.80
N CYS A 258 -18.14 9.33 10.87
CA CYS A 258 -17.81 8.53 9.70
C CYS A 258 -19.09 7.82 9.22
N THR A 259 -19.65 8.26 8.09
CA THR A 259 -20.91 7.70 7.54
C THR A 259 -20.71 6.45 6.67
N ARG A 260 -19.47 6.03 6.40
CA ARG A 260 -19.15 4.91 5.49
C ARG A 260 -18.32 3.76 6.09
N CYS A 261 -17.84 3.88 7.31
CA CYS A 261 -17.14 2.78 7.96
C CYS A 261 -18.09 2.08 8.93
N CYS A 262 -18.32 0.79 8.75
CA CYS A 262 -19.01 -0.07 9.72
C CYS A 262 -18.25 -0.25 11.04
N LEU A 263 -17.13 0.46 11.24
CA LEU A 263 -16.47 0.63 12.52
C LEU A 263 -16.72 2.07 12.97
N SER A 264 -17.72 2.25 13.83
CA SER A 264 -17.87 3.47 14.61
C SER A 264 -16.70 3.56 15.61
N LEU A 265 -15.60 4.16 15.20
CA LEU A 265 -14.62 4.68 16.14
C LEU A 265 -15.26 5.89 16.82
N TYR A 266 -15.92 5.63 17.93
CA TYR A 266 -16.26 6.67 18.89
C TYR A 266 -14.96 7.20 19.49
N LEU A 267 -14.40 8.25 18.91
CA LEU A 267 -13.50 9.14 19.59
C LEU A 267 -14.34 10.12 20.42
N SER A 268 -15.11 9.59 21.37
CA SER A 268 -15.71 10.39 22.42
C SER A 268 -14.78 10.37 23.61
N GLN A 269 -14.32 11.55 23.98
CA GLN A 269 -13.68 11.90 25.23
C GLN A 269 -12.24 11.37 25.40
N LEU A 270 -11.30 12.23 25.02
CA LEU A 270 -10.12 12.44 25.83
C LEU A 270 -10.17 13.89 26.31
N VAL A 271 -10.70 14.04 27.52
CA VAL A 271 -10.54 15.23 28.35
C VAL A 271 -9.10 15.38 28.75
#